data_fa587af4e9c2ca848fd29320cdbaaaf0
#
_entry.id   fa587af4e9c2ca848fd29320cdbaaaf0
#
_cell.length_a   1.000
_cell.length_b   1.000
_cell.length_c   1.000
_cell.angle_alpha   90.00
_cell.angle_beta   90.00
_cell.angle_gamma   90.00
#
_symmetry.space_group_name_H-M   'P 1'
#
loop_
_entity.id
_entity.type
_entity.pdbx_description
1 polymer ?
#
loop_
_entity_poly.entity_id
_entity_poly.type
_entity_poly.pdbx_seq_one_letter_code
_entity_poly.pdbx_strand_id
1 'polypeptide(L)'
;LLALRQDLKEEVTLMLDIGTNTEMILGNKYGLAACSAASGPAFEGAKIQCGMRGLPGAIDHVKYENGKWQYTTIGGEKPVGLCGSGLIDLVAELLRAGLLEENGILHSGQERSDTFMLVPPQETVFAQCEQNMSEDAQSEKTECLQRNEKNGSGQSRFENDCGVYLTQKDIGEVQLAKAAIAAGIQLLLKKRSIEESQIQTVYLAGGF
;
A
#
# COMPACT_ATOMS: atom_id res chain seq x y z
N LEU A 1 -14.23 -4.76 17.27
CA LEU A 1 -14.29 -5.28 18.64
C LEU A 1 -15.42 -6.31 18.79
N LEU A 2 -16.67 -5.96 18.44
CA LEU A 2 -17.84 -6.84 18.62
C LEU A 2 -17.69 -8.20 17.90
N ALA A 3 -17.15 -8.20 16.69
CA ALA A 3 -16.97 -9.43 15.91
C ALA A 3 -15.88 -10.35 16.50
N LEU A 4 -14.81 -9.80 17.02
CA LEU A 4 -13.67 -10.55 17.55
C LEU A 4 -13.85 -10.95 19.02
N ARG A 5 -14.74 -10.28 19.74
CA ARG A 5 -15.00 -10.49 21.17
C ARG A 5 -13.73 -10.58 22.02
N GLN A 6 -12.78 -9.65 21.79
CA GLN A 6 -11.54 -9.56 22.55
C GLN A 6 -11.79 -9.43 24.07
N ASP A 7 -12.93 -8.81 24.43
CA ASP A 7 -13.42 -8.64 25.79
C ASP A 7 -13.72 -9.98 26.52
N LEU A 8 -13.80 -11.09 25.81
CA LEU A 8 -14.04 -12.42 26.36
C LEU A 8 -12.85 -13.37 26.28
N LYS A 9 -11.77 -12.98 25.57
CA LYS A 9 -10.61 -13.84 25.36
C LYS A 9 -9.63 -13.78 26.51
N GLU A 10 -9.03 -14.92 26.86
CA GLU A 10 -7.90 -14.99 27.81
C GLU A 10 -6.61 -14.42 27.18
N GLU A 11 -6.40 -14.76 25.89
CA GLU A 11 -5.21 -14.35 25.13
C GLU A 11 -5.15 -12.85 24.94
N VAL A 12 -3.95 -12.29 25.01
CA VAL A 12 -3.68 -10.90 24.65
C VAL A 12 -3.70 -10.77 23.14
N THR A 13 -4.60 -9.95 22.63
CA THR A 13 -4.77 -9.73 21.20
C THR A 13 -4.60 -8.26 20.84
N LEU A 14 -4.01 -8.01 19.68
CA LEU A 14 -3.92 -6.70 19.04
C LEU A 14 -4.81 -6.71 17.80
N MET A 15 -5.69 -5.73 17.67
CA MET A 15 -6.48 -5.48 16.48
C MET A 15 -6.01 -4.17 15.85
N LEU A 16 -5.79 -4.19 14.54
CA LEU A 16 -5.49 -3.02 13.72
C LEU A 16 -6.54 -2.93 12.61
N ASP A 17 -7.27 -1.84 12.54
CA ASP A 17 -8.16 -1.50 11.43
C ASP A 17 -7.52 -0.36 10.65
N ILE A 18 -6.90 -0.72 9.52
CA ILE A 18 -6.00 0.16 8.77
C ILE A 18 -6.79 0.92 7.71
N GLY A 19 -6.79 2.25 7.81
CA GLY A 19 -7.34 3.19 6.87
C GLY A 19 -6.59 4.51 6.97
N THR A 20 -7.16 5.60 6.50
CA THR A 20 -6.62 6.97 6.65
C THR A 20 -6.32 7.29 8.12
N ASN A 21 -7.18 6.84 9.03
CA ASN A 21 -6.86 6.63 10.44
C ASN A 21 -6.78 5.13 10.68
N THR A 22 -5.87 4.72 11.53
CA THR A 22 -5.78 3.33 11.98
C THR A 22 -6.30 3.24 13.41
N GLU A 23 -7.40 2.52 13.61
CA GLU A 23 -7.94 2.20 14.91
C GLU A 23 -7.25 0.96 15.45
N MET A 24 -6.79 1.03 16.70
CA MET A 24 -6.03 -0.02 17.35
C MET A 24 -6.64 -0.38 18.70
N ILE A 25 -6.76 -1.68 18.98
CA ILE A 25 -7.26 -2.19 20.26
C ILE A 25 -6.31 -3.30 20.75
N LEU A 26 -5.79 -3.13 21.96
CA LEU A 26 -4.89 -4.09 22.61
C LEU A 26 -5.46 -4.55 23.95
N GLY A 27 -5.41 -5.83 24.20
CA GLY A 27 -5.71 -6.44 25.50
C GLY A 27 -6.50 -7.73 25.41
N ASN A 28 -7.22 -8.04 26.48
CA ASN A 28 -8.00 -9.27 26.66
C ASN A 28 -9.16 -9.04 27.64
N LYS A 29 -9.81 -10.09 28.13
CA LYS A 29 -10.93 -10.01 29.09
C LYS A 29 -10.61 -9.24 30.38
N TYR A 30 -9.34 -9.12 30.76
CA TYR A 30 -8.91 -8.39 31.95
C TYR A 30 -8.74 -6.89 31.72
N GLY A 31 -8.91 -6.44 30.49
CA GLY A 31 -8.95 -5.04 30.10
C GLY A 31 -8.46 -4.80 28.70
N LEU A 32 -9.02 -3.77 28.09
CA LEU A 32 -8.72 -3.32 26.75
C LEU A 32 -8.27 -1.86 26.78
N ALA A 33 -7.38 -1.50 25.88
CA ALA A 33 -7.05 -0.13 25.56
C ALA A 33 -7.20 0.08 24.04
N ALA A 34 -7.67 1.26 23.66
CA ALA A 34 -7.79 1.63 22.26
C ALA A 34 -7.15 2.99 22.01
N CYS A 35 -6.67 3.18 20.79
CA CYS A 35 -6.27 4.48 20.26
C CYS A 35 -6.55 4.53 18.75
N SER A 36 -6.48 5.72 18.20
CA SER A 36 -6.50 5.97 16.77
C SER A 36 -5.23 6.74 16.39
N ALA A 37 -4.60 6.38 15.30
CA ALA A 37 -3.44 7.07 14.74
C ALA A 37 -3.76 7.56 13.33
N ALA A 38 -3.37 8.79 13.00
CA ALA A 38 -3.47 9.34 11.66
C ALA A 38 -2.37 8.75 10.78
N SER A 39 -2.61 7.58 10.18
CA SER A 39 -1.66 6.88 9.31
C SER A 39 -1.61 7.46 7.89
N GLY A 40 -2.58 8.28 7.53
CA GLY A 40 -2.68 8.84 6.19
C GLY A 40 -3.21 7.84 5.15
N PRO A 41 -3.57 8.31 3.95
CA PRO A 41 -4.27 7.49 2.96
C PRO A 41 -3.32 6.72 2.02
N ALA A 42 -2.08 6.42 2.42
CA ALA A 42 -1.10 5.73 1.58
C ALA A 42 -1.61 4.34 1.14
N PHE A 43 -2.13 3.56 2.07
CA PHE A 43 -2.65 2.21 1.78
C PHE A 43 -3.99 2.19 1.04
N GLU A 44 -4.69 3.32 0.98
CA GLU A 44 -5.87 3.50 0.13
C GLU A 44 -5.51 3.96 -1.30
N GLY A 45 -4.22 4.00 -1.63
CA GLY A 45 -3.68 4.39 -2.94
C GLY A 45 -3.63 5.90 -3.18
N ALA A 46 -4.09 6.73 -2.25
CA ALA A 46 -3.92 8.17 -2.33
C ALA A 46 -2.50 8.57 -1.91
N LYS A 47 -1.93 9.60 -2.53
CA LYS A 47 -0.54 10.06 -2.37
C LYS A 47 0.55 9.10 -2.91
N ILE A 48 0.21 7.93 -3.39
CA ILE A 48 1.12 7.01 -4.06
C ILE A 48 1.01 7.25 -5.57
N GLN A 49 2.15 7.35 -6.24
CA GLN A 49 2.22 7.77 -7.65
C GLN A 49 1.39 6.87 -8.57
N CYS A 50 1.54 5.55 -8.48
CA CYS A 50 0.71 4.58 -9.19
C CYS A 50 -0.32 3.92 -8.26
N GLY A 51 -0.69 4.58 -7.15
CA GLY A 51 -1.66 4.06 -6.20
C GLY A 51 -3.09 4.15 -6.73
N MET A 52 -3.89 3.12 -6.44
CA MET A 52 -5.31 3.08 -6.76
C MET A 52 -6.08 2.27 -5.72
N ARG A 53 -7.40 2.38 -5.75
CA ARG A 53 -8.27 1.52 -4.94
C ARG A 53 -8.24 0.09 -5.47
N GLY A 54 -8.68 -0.88 -4.65
CA GLY A 54 -8.84 -2.28 -5.05
C GLY A 54 -9.96 -2.47 -6.08
N LEU A 55 -9.71 -2.07 -7.33
CA LEU A 55 -10.59 -2.18 -8.49
C LEU A 55 -9.96 -3.10 -9.53
N PRO A 56 -10.71 -3.60 -10.53
CA PRO A 56 -10.15 -4.38 -11.63
C PRO A 56 -8.90 -3.72 -12.24
N GLY A 57 -7.84 -4.53 -12.47
CA GLY A 57 -6.54 -4.05 -12.94
C GLY A 57 -5.61 -3.52 -11.84
N ALA A 58 -6.05 -3.38 -10.59
CA ALA A 58 -5.15 -3.07 -9.48
C ALA A 58 -4.27 -4.27 -9.16
N ILE A 59 -2.96 -4.09 -9.07
CA ILE A 59 -2.02 -5.09 -8.56
C ILE A 59 -2.29 -5.27 -7.07
N ASP A 60 -2.66 -6.47 -6.66
CA ASP A 60 -3.05 -6.83 -5.29
C ASP A 60 -2.03 -7.69 -4.57
N HIS A 61 -1.20 -8.43 -5.31
CA HIS A 61 -0.08 -9.20 -4.77
C HIS A 61 1.17 -9.01 -5.62
N VAL A 62 2.32 -8.95 -4.95
CA VAL A 62 3.65 -8.90 -5.58
C VAL A 62 4.57 -9.88 -4.90
N LYS A 63 5.40 -10.58 -5.68
CA LYS A 63 6.38 -11.53 -5.18
C LYS A 63 7.66 -11.49 -6.00
N TYR A 64 8.80 -11.58 -5.33
CA TYR A 64 10.10 -11.72 -5.99
C TYR A 64 10.66 -13.13 -5.76
N GLU A 65 10.68 -13.94 -6.80
CA GLU A 65 11.19 -15.31 -6.75
C GLU A 65 12.07 -15.63 -7.95
N ASN A 66 13.18 -16.35 -7.68
CA ASN A 66 14.12 -16.81 -8.71
C ASN A 66 14.63 -15.69 -9.64
N GLY A 67 14.84 -14.49 -9.09
CA GLY A 67 15.31 -13.34 -9.85
C GLY A 67 14.23 -12.66 -10.73
N LYS A 68 12.94 -13.01 -10.54
CA LYS A 68 11.82 -12.47 -11.31
C LYS A 68 10.74 -11.88 -10.39
N TRP A 69 10.21 -10.77 -10.82
CA TRP A 69 9.02 -10.17 -10.24
C TRP A 69 7.77 -10.85 -10.80
N GLN A 70 6.87 -11.22 -9.90
CA GLN A 70 5.57 -11.79 -10.22
C GLN A 70 4.51 -10.93 -9.53
N TYR A 71 3.36 -10.79 -10.16
CA TYR A 71 2.24 -10.05 -9.57
C TYR A 71 0.91 -10.65 -10.04
N THR A 72 -0.14 -10.40 -9.26
CA THR A 72 -1.53 -10.64 -9.66
C THR A 72 -2.28 -9.33 -9.69
N THR A 73 -3.39 -9.31 -10.42
CA THR A 73 -4.30 -8.17 -10.50
C THR A 73 -5.71 -8.59 -10.16
N ILE A 74 -6.44 -7.70 -9.51
CA ILE A 74 -7.87 -7.90 -9.25
C ILE A 74 -8.60 -8.08 -10.60
N GLY A 75 -9.37 -9.16 -10.71
CA GLY A 75 -10.10 -9.51 -11.92
C GLY A 75 -9.26 -10.15 -13.03
N GLY A 76 -7.94 -10.30 -12.84
CA GLY A 76 -7.04 -10.85 -13.87
C GLY A 76 -6.87 -9.93 -15.08
N GLU A 77 -7.19 -8.65 -14.93
CA GLU A 77 -7.03 -7.65 -15.99
C GLU A 77 -5.58 -7.15 -16.09
N LYS A 78 -5.26 -6.45 -17.19
CA LYS A 78 -3.95 -5.82 -17.33
C LYS A 78 -3.71 -4.81 -16.21
N PRO A 79 -2.46 -4.70 -15.70
CA PRO A 79 -2.14 -3.83 -14.58
C PRO A 79 -2.34 -2.35 -14.94
N VAL A 80 -2.91 -1.61 -13.99
CA VAL A 80 -3.18 -0.17 -14.05
C VAL A 80 -2.43 0.57 -12.95
N GLY A 81 -2.30 -0.03 -11.78
CA GLY A 81 -1.68 0.57 -10.60
C GLY A 81 -1.61 -0.40 -9.44
N LEU A 82 -1.22 0.09 -8.26
CA LEU A 82 -1.06 -0.67 -7.02
C LEU A 82 -2.21 -0.36 -6.05
N CYS A 83 -2.94 -1.36 -5.56
CA CYS A 83 -3.76 -1.16 -4.37
C CYS A 83 -2.92 -1.31 -3.09
N GLY A 84 -3.52 -1.11 -1.93
CA GLY A 84 -2.78 -1.10 -0.68
C GLY A 84 -2.07 -2.42 -0.38
N SER A 85 -2.70 -3.57 -0.63
CA SER A 85 -2.07 -4.88 -0.43
C SER A 85 -0.89 -5.08 -1.37
N GLY A 86 -1.03 -4.75 -2.66
CA GLY A 86 0.06 -4.80 -3.63
C GLY A 86 1.22 -3.85 -3.28
N LEU A 87 0.91 -2.67 -2.73
CA LEU A 87 1.92 -1.73 -2.24
C LEU A 87 2.71 -2.30 -1.06
N ILE A 88 2.02 -2.92 -0.08
CA ILE A 88 2.65 -3.55 1.08
C ILE A 88 3.56 -4.69 0.64
N ASP A 89 3.06 -5.57 -0.24
CA ASP A 89 3.84 -6.67 -0.78
C ASP A 89 5.08 -6.16 -1.53
N LEU A 90 4.92 -5.17 -2.42
CA LEU A 90 6.02 -4.61 -3.19
C LEU A 90 7.13 -4.05 -2.28
N VAL A 91 6.77 -3.27 -1.27
CA VAL A 91 7.74 -2.71 -0.32
C VAL A 91 8.45 -3.83 0.46
N ALA A 92 7.72 -4.87 0.89
CA ALA A 92 8.28 -6.00 1.60
C ALA A 92 9.26 -6.81 0.70
N GLU A 93 8.89 -7.03 -0.56
CA GLU A 93 9.74 -7.75 -1.51
C GLU A 93 10.97 -6.94 -1.94
N LEU A 94 10.87 -5.61 -2.06
CA LEU A 94 12.02 -4.73 -2.29
C LEU A 94 13.04 -4.80 -1.14
N LEU A 95 12.56 -4.82 0.12
CA LEU A 95 13.41 -5.01 1.29
C LEU A 95 14.11 -6.39 1.25
N ARG A 96 13.37 -7.47 0.96
CA ARG A 96 13.94 -8.82 0.86
C ARG A 96 14.94 -8.96 -0.28
N ALA A 97 14.71 -8.28 -1.39
CA ALA A 97 15.61 -8.29 -2.55
C ALA A 97 16.85 -7.40 -2.35
N GLY A 98 16.93 -6.62 -1.26
CA GLY A 98 18.01 -5.67 -1.01
C GLY A 98 17.98 -4.45 -1.93
N LEU A 99 16.84 -4.20 -2.59
CA LEU A 99 16.60 -3.03 -3.44
C LEU A 99 16.02 -1.84 -2.66
N LEU A 100 15.61 -2.06 -1.44
CA LEU A 100 15.19 -1.06 -0.48
C LEU A 100 15.95 -1.30 0.83
N GLU A 101 16.62 -0.27 1.36
CA GLU A 101 17.25 -0.34 2.67
C GLU A 101 16.23 -0.14 3.80
N GLU A 102 16.55 -0.57 5.01
CA GLU A 102 15.71 -0.37 6.21
C GLU A 102 15.42 1.11 6.51
N ASN A 103 16.35 2.00 6.16
CA ASN A 103 16.19 3.45 6.26
C ASN A 103 15.29 4.05 5.17
N GLY A 104 14.85 3.25 4.20
CA GLY A 104 13.95 3.63 3.12
C GLY A 104 14.64 4.15 1.85
N ILE A 105 15.96 3.95 1.70
CA ILE A 105 16.67 4.31 0.46
C ILE A 105 16.41 3.25 -0.60
N LEU A 106 15.90 3.68 -1.74
CA LEU A 106 15.61 2.83 -2.89
C LEU A 106 16.85 2.73 -3.80
N HIS A 107 17.09 1.53 -4.32
CA HIS A 107 18.19 1.22 -5.23
C HIS A 107 17.69 0.60 -6.54
N SER A 108 18.44 0.85 -7.61
CA SER A 108 18.36 0.10 -8.87
C SER A 108 19.71 -0.58 -9.10
N GLY A 109 19.77 -1.87 -8.77
CA GLY A 109 21.03 -2.58 -8.68
C GLY A 109 21.89 -2.06 -7.51
N GLN A 110 23.11 -1.57 -7.79
CA GLN A 110 24.03 -1.04 -6.76
C GLN A 110 23.95 0.49 -6.58
N GLU A 111 23.17 1.18 -7.40
CA GLU A 111 23.05 2.64 -7.36
C GLU A 111 21.75 3.08 -6.70
N ARG A 112 21.76 4.25 -6.04
CA ARG A 112 20.54 4.91 -5.56
C ARG A 112 19.63 5.22 -6.74
N SER A 113 18.35 4.99 -6.57
CA SER A 113 17.34 5.31 -7.57
C SER A 113 16.18 6.06 -6.93
N ASP A 114 15.60 6.98 -7.66
CA ASP A 114 14.36 7.65 -7.22
C ASP A 114 13.10 6.87 -7.59
N THR A 115 13.23 5.82 -8.41
CA THR A 115 12.10 5.02 -8.88
C THR A 115 12.47 3.54 -9.02
N PHE A 116 11.48 2.67 -8.81
CA PHE A 116 11.53 1.24 -9.13
C PHE A 116 10.38 0.89 -10.05
N MET A 117 10.68 0.38 -11.25
CA MET A 117 9.69 -0.06 -12.24
C MET A 117 9.31 -1.51 -11.98
N LEU A 118 8.05 -1.77 -11.60
CA LEU A 118 7.50 -3.11 -11.43
C LEU A 118 6.98 -3.67 -12.75
N VAL A 119 6.20 -2.87 -13.47
CA VAL A 119 5.60 -3.25 -14.76
C VAL A 119 5.96 -2.21 -15.80
N PRO A 120 6.67 -2.60 -16.88
CA PRO A 120 7.01 -1.67 -17.94
C PRO A 120 5.77 -1.22 -18.73
N PRO A 121 5.80 -0.04 -19.37
CA PRO A 121 4.65 0.53 -20.09
C PRO A 121 4.00 -0.43 -21.08
N GLN A 122 4.79 -1.25 -21.77
CA GLN A 122 4.32 -2.18 -22.80
C GLN A 122 3.39 -3.29 -22.27
N GLU A 123 3.44 -3.57 -20.98
CA GLU A 123 2.66 -4.62 -20.33
C GLU A 123 1.40 -4.09 -19.64
N THR A 124 1.23 -2.78 -19.57
CA THR A 124 0.06 -2.14 -18.95
C THR A 124 -1.12 -1.99 -19.91
N VAL A 125 -2.28 -1.60 -19.39
CA VAL A 125 -3.46 -1.23 -20.20
C VAL A 125 -3.12 -0.09 -21.18
N PHE A 126 -2.22 0.79 -20.81
CA PHE A 126 -1.86 1.99 -21.59
C PHE A 126 -1.04 1.69 -22.84
N ALA A 127 -0.40 0.52 -22.95
CA ALA A 127 0.35 0.10 -24.14
C ALA A 127 -0.50 0.06 -25.42
N GLN A 128 -1.80 -0.11 -25.32
CA GLN A 128 -2.71 -0.14 -26.46
C GLN A 128 -3.12 1.25 -26.93
N CYS A 129 -2.98 2.28 -26.11
CA CYS A 129 -3.34 3.65 -26.49
C CYS A 129 -2.35 4.26 -27.47
N GLU A 130 -1.08 3.83 -27.46
CA GLU A 130 -0.07 4.35 -28.39
C GLU A 130 -0.16 3.74 -29.81
N GLN A 131 -0.69 2.53 -29.94
CA GLN A 131 -0.77 1.82 -31.23
C GLN A 131 -2.04 2.13 -32.03
N ASN A 132 -3.08 2.69 -31.41
CA ASN A 132 -4.38 2.98 -32.00
C ASN A 132 -4.75 4.47 -31.99
N MET A 133 -3.79 5.35 -32.26
CA MET A 133 -4.07 6.79 -32.37
C MET A 133 -4.88 7.12 -33.65
N SER A 134 -6.19 6.81 -33.63
CA SER A 134 -7.19 7.51 -34.42
C SER A 134 -7.71 8.71 -33.62
N GLU A 135 -8.15 9.77 -34.30
CA GLU A 135 -8.61 11.03 -33.64
C GLU A 135 -9.73 10.84 -32.62
N ASP A 136 -10.47 9.72 -32.68
CA ASP A 136 -11.53 9.37 -31.72
C ASP A 136 -11.00 8.85 -30.35
N ALA A 137 -9.77 8.33 -30.29
CA ALA A 137 -9.16 7.83 -29.06
C ALA A 137 -8.67 8.95 -28.11
N GLN A 138 -8.60 10.18 -28.59
CA GLN A 138 -8.31 11.35 -27.74
C GLN A 138 -9.42 11.60 -26.71
N SER A 139 -10.66 11.26 -27.01
CA SER A 139 -11.78 11.42 -26.07
C SER A 139 -11.72 10.41 -24.92
N GLU A 140 -11.37 9.15 -25.19
CA GLU A 140 -11.22 8.11 -24.15
C GLU A 140 -10.02 8.37 -23.23
N LYS A 141 -8.91 8.87 -23.79
CA LYS A 141 -7.74 9.30 -23.01
C LYS A 141 -8.11 10.45 -22.06
N THR A 142 -8.94 11.37 -22.52
CA THR A 142 -9.45 12.49 -21.72
C THR A 142 -10.38 12.02 -20.61
N GLU A 143 -11.22 11.00 -20.83
CA GLU A 143 -12.09 10.43 -19.81
C GLU A 143 -11.32 9.63 -18.75
N CYS A 144 -10.30 8.84 -19.12
CA CYS A 144 -9.40 8.20 -18.18
C CYS A 144 -8.61 9.23 -17.36
N LEU A 145 -8.13 10.29 -17.99
CA LEU A 145 -7.43 11.40 -17.31
C LEU A 145 -8.37 12.14 -16.34
N GLN A 146 -9.60 12.42 -16.73
CA GLN A 146 -10.60 13.12 -15.89
C GLN A 146 -11.11 12.28 -14.70
N ARG A 147 -11.15 10.93 -14.82
CA ARG A 147 -11.47 10.06 -13.68
C ARG A 147 -10.38 10.10 -12.61
N ASN A 148 -9.13 10.32 -12.98
CA ASN A 148 -8.00 10.42 -12.05
C ASN A 148 -7.78 11.83 -11.48
N GLU A 149 -8.18 12.91 -12.17
CA GLU A 149 -8.10 14.29 -11.67
C GLU A 149 -9.00 14.55 -10.44
N LYS A 150 -10.06 13.78 -10.24
CA LYS A 150 -10.96 13.90 -9.08
C LYS A 150 -10.35 13.39 -7.76
N ASN A 151 -9.15 12.82 -7.78
CA ASN A 151 -8.44 12.32 -6.60
C ASN A 151 -7.44 13.31 -5.97
N GLY A 152 -7.58 14.60 -6.22
CA GLY A 152 -7.14 15.65 -5.26
C GLY A 152 -5.64 15.92 -5.10
N SER A 153 -4.74 15.44 -5.98
CA SER A 153 -3.35 15.88 -6.02
C SER A 153 -3.03 16.49 -7.39
N GLY A 154 -2.99 17.82 -7.43
CA GLY A 154 -2.81 18.60 -8.66
C GLY A 154 -1.39 18.55 -9.25
N GLN A 155 -0.91 17.38 -9.63
CA GLN A 155 0.23 17.20 -10.52
C GLN A 155 -0.20 16.27 -11.64
N SER A 156 -0.02 16.71 -12.89
CA SER A 156 -0.33 15.95 -14.10
C SER A 156 0.46 14.63 -14.10
N ARG A 157 -0.25 13.53 -13.91
CA ARG A 157 0.32 12.18 -13.68
C ARG A 157 0.90 11.51 -14.93
N PHE A 158 0.73 12.09 -16.13
CA PHE A 158 0.82 11.33 -17.37
C PHE A 158 1.46 12.10 -18.53
N GLU A 159 2.65 12.65 -18.35
CA GLU A 159 3.28 13.20 -19.55
C GLU A 159 4.15 12.21 -20.30
N ASN A 160 4.67 11.09 -19.73
CA ASN A 160 5.50 10.16 -20.51
C ASN A 160 5.72 8.74 -19.96
N ASP A 161 5.03 8.28 -18.90
CA ASP A 161 5.35 6.96 -18.35
C ASP A 161 4.10 6.17 -17.97
N CYS A 162 3.73 5.22 -18.86
CA CYS A 162 2.53 4.39 -18.70
C CYS A 162 2.78 3.08 -17.92
N GLY A 163 3.93 2.94 -17.23
CA GLY A 163 4.28 1.78 -16.40
C GLY A 163 3.70 1.84 -14.98
N VAL A 164 3.79 0.73 -14.24
CA VAL A 164 3.50 0.71 -12.80
C VAL A 164 4.82 0.71 -12.04
N TYR A 165 5.05 1.74 -11.27
CA TYR A 165 6.30 1.97 -10.56
C TYR A 165 6.08 2.55 -9.15
N LEU A 166 7.10 2.47 -8.33
CA LEU A 166 7.16 3.03 -6.98
C LEU A 166 8.28 4.06 -6.93
N THR A 167 8.00 5.22 -6.31
CA THR A 167 8.99 6.30 -6.17
C THR A 167 9.58 6.35 -4.77
N GLN A 168 10.75 7.00 -4.62
CA GLN A 168 11.33 7.29 -3.30
C GLN A 168 10.37 8.09 -2.41
N LYS A 169 9.53 8.96 -3.00
CA LYS A 169 8.49 9.71 -2.28
C LYS A 169 7.39 8.78 -1.74
N ASP A 170 6.97 7.81 -2.54
CA ASP A 170 5.95 6.82 -2.13
C ASP A 170 6.45 5.98 -0.94
N ILE A 171 7.74 5.60 -0.94
CA ILE A 171 8.38 4.94 0.21
C ILE A 171 8.26 5.81 1.47
N GLY A 172 8.48 7.12 1.36
CA GLY A 172 8.30 8.06 2.46
C GLY A 172 6.89 8.08 3.02
N GLU A 173 5.85 8.03 2.17
CA GLU A 173 4.46 7.95 2.62
C GLU A 173 4.15 6.62 3.35
N VAL A 174 4.70 5.49 2.87
CA VAL A 174 4.60 4.19 3.56
C VAL A 174 5.30 4.22 4.92
N GLN A 175 6.49 4.83 4.99
CA GLN A 175 7.23 4.98 6.25
C GLN A 175 6.46 5.81 7.27
N LEU A 176 5.82 6.92 6.84
CA LEU A 176 5.00 7.76 7.72
C LEU A 176 3.80 6.98 8.27
N ALA A 177 3.10 6.23 7.43
CA ALA A 177 1.98 5.39 7.86
C ALA A 177 2.44 4.32 8.86
N LYS A 178 3.52 3.60 8.56
CA LYS A 178 4.12 2.60 9.46
C LYS A 178 4.54 3.20 10.80
N ALA A 179 5.15 4.38 10.79
CA ALA A 179 5.60 5.07 12.01
C ALA A 179 4.41 5.46 12.90
N ALA A 180 3.32 5.96 12.31
CA ALA A 180 2.10 6.31 13.04
C ALA A 180 1.46 5.09 13.73
N ILE A 181 1.37 3.96 13.00
CA ILE A 181 0.86 2.69 13.53
C ILE A 181 1.77 2.18 14.66
N ALA A 182 3.09 2.15 14.44
CA ALA A 182 4.05 1.71 15.44
C ALA A 182 3.97 2.54 16.73
N ALA A 183 3.87 3.87 16.62
CA ALA A 183 3.71 4.75 17.77
C ALA A 183 2.42 4.45 18.55
N GLY A 184 1.30 4.20 17.86
CA GLY A 184 0.04 3.82 18.47
C GLY A 184 0.14 2.49 19.23
N ILE A 185 0.78 1.47 18.63
CA ILE A 185 1.02 0.17 19.29
C ILE A 185 1.85 0.37 20.56
N GLN A 186 2.95 1.12 20.49
CA GLN A 186 3.81 1.38 21.67
C GLN A 186 3.06 2.11 22.80
N LEU A 187 2.18 3.06 22.46
CA LEU A 187 1.33 3.72 23.45
C LEU A 187 0.36 2.75 24.14
N LEU A 188 -0.24 1.83 23.38
CA LEU A 188 -1.15 0.81 23.92
C LEU A 188 -0.41 -0.18 24.83
N LEU A 189 0.76 -0.66 24.40
CA LEU A 189 1.62 -1.54 25.21
C LEU A 189 1.97 -0.89 26.54
N LYS A 190 2.45 0.36 26.49
CA LYS A 190 2.77 1.13 27.70
C LYS A 190 1.55 1.33 28.60
N LYS A 191 0.38 1.69 28.03
CA LYS A 191 -0.85 1.92 28.77
C LYS A 191 -1.37 0.67 29.47
N ARG A 192 -1.18 -0.50 28.86
CA ARG A 192 -1.61 -1.78 29.40
C ARG A 192 -0.54 -2.47 30.24
N SER A 193 0.69 -1.94 30.28
CA SER A 193 1.85 -2.61 30.89
C SER A 193 2.03 -4.04 30.36
N ILE A 194 1.92 -4.17 29.03
CA ILE A 194 2.05 -5.43 28.28
C ILE A 194 3.32 -5.33 27.44
N GLU A 195 4.14 -6.38 27.45
CA GLU A 195 5.28 -6.52 26.58
C GLU A 195 4.82 -7.06 25.20
N GLU A 196 5.53 -6.67 24.14
CA GLU A 196 5.20 -7.10 22.77
C GLU A 196 5.14 -8.63 22.62
N SER A 197 6.04 -9.34 23.30
CA SER A 197 6.11 -10.81 23.36
C SER A 197 4.88 -11.49 23.96
N GLN A 198 4.05 -10.74 24.68
CA GLN A 198 2.82 -11.25 25.28
C GLN A 198 1.61 -11.19 24.32
N ILE A 199 1.76 -10.53 23.16
CA ILE A 199 0.72 -10.52 22.12
C ILE A 199 0.72 -11.90 21.44
N GLN A 200 -0.39 -12.61 21.56
CA GLN A 200 -0.55 -13.97 21.03
C GLN A 200 -1.18 -13.96 19.64
N THR A 201 -2.04 -13.00 19.35
CA THR A 201 -2.71 -12.89 18.07
C THR A 201 -2.83 -11.44 17.63
N VAL A 202 -2.54 -11.19 16.35
CA VAL A 202 -2.77 -9.90 15.69
C VAL A 202 -3.85 -10.07 14.64
N TYR A 203 -4.88 -9.23 14.72
CA TYR A 203 -5.94 -9.13 13.72
C TYR A 203 -5.73 -7.89 12.87
N LEU A 204 -5.70 -8.08 11.56
CA LEU A 204 -5.65 -7.00 10.59
C LEU A 204 -7.01 -6.86 9.90
N ALA A 205 -7.50 -5.65 9.83
CA ALA A 205 -8.68 -5.25 9.08
C ALA A 205 -8.36 -3.95 8.33
N GLY A 206 -9.18 -3.61 7.37
CA GLY A 206 -9.07 -2.37 6.58
C GLY A 206 -9.55 -2.55 5.16
N GLY A 207 -9.62 -1.45 4.43
CA GLY A 207 -10.05 -1.40 3.03
C GLY A 207 -8.89 -1.16 2.04
N PHE A 208 -7.74 -1.80 2.29
CA PHE A 208 -6.49 -1.61 1.55
C PHE A 208 -6.16 -2.78 0.62
#